data_9bd714c0424e4c9ed926146748bb9a75
#
_entry.id   9bd714c0424e4c9ed926146748bb9a75
#
_cell.length_a   1.000
_cell.length_b   1.000
_cell.length_c   1.000
_cell.angle_alpha   90.00
_cell.angle_beta   90.00
_cell.angle_gamma   90.00
#
_symmetry.space_group_name_H-M   'P 1'
#
loop_
_entity.id
_entity.type
_entity.pdbx_description
1 polymer ?
#
loop_
_entity_poly.entity_id
_entity_poly.type
_entity_poly.pdbx_seq_one_letter_code
_entity_poly.pdbx_strand_id
1 'polypeptide(L)'
;KSSTPQVCREAMNNMFKIIVSGDEEKTQEAIKMFKDYFKSLPPDEIAFPRGITDMTKWSDRSAVYKKGTPIHVRGALLHNNRVRSLALEKKYQLIQNGDKIKFIYLMVPNVIQENVISFPGHLPEELELHKYVNHDLQFEKTFLDPIKIILDAIGWAAEPRADLQQFFF
;
A
#
# COMPACT_ATOMS: atom_id res chain seq x y z
N LYS A 1 5.98 11.23 -7.76
CA LYS A 1 5.08 12.02 -6.89
C LYS A 1 5.32 11.67 -5.43
N SER A 2 5.30 12.66 -4.54
CA SER A 2 5.52 12.47 -3.08
C SER A 2 4.46 11.59 -2.41
N SER A 3 3.35 11.32 -3.08
CA SER A 3 2.27 10.44 -2.62
C SER A 3 2.51 8.95 -2.87
N THR A 4 3.62 8.61 -3.51
CA THR A 4 4.01 7.22 -3.80
C THR A 4 5.22 6.85 -2.95
N PRO A 5 5.32 5.61 -2.42
CA PRO A 5 6.50 5.19 -1.66
C PRO A 5 7.78 5.39 -2.47
N GLN A 6 8.86 5.82 -1.80
CA GLN A 6 10.13 6.12 -2.45
C GLN A 6 10.67 4.92 -3.23
N VAL A 7 10.61 3.73 -2.66
CA VAL A 7 11.08 2.49 -3.31
C VAL A 7 10.36 2.25 -4.65
N CYS A 8 9.07 2.57 -4.72
CA CYS A 8 8.28 2.42 -5.94
C CYS A 8 8.63 3.50 -6.96
N ARG A 9 8.92 4.73 -6.53
CA ARG A 9 9.37 5.81 -7.44
C ARG A 9 10.71 5.46 -8.07
N GLU A 10 11.64 4.96 -7.29
CA GLU A 10 12.96 4.53 -7.79
C GLU A 10 12.83 3.36 -8.76
N ALA A 11 12.03 2.36 -8.42
CA ALA A 11 11.75 1.22 -9.28
C ALA A 11 11.09 1.65 -10.60
N MET A 12 10.16 2.61 -10.55
CA MET A 12 9.51 3.16 -11.74
C MET A 12 10.52 3.82 -12.67
N ASN A 13 11.43 4.62 -12.12
CA ASN A 13 12.47 5.27 -12.93
C ASN A 13 13.40 4.24 -13.60
N ASN A 14 13.79 3.18 -12.88
CA ASN A 14 14.57 2.10 -13.46
C ASN A 14 13.79 1.34 -14.53
N MET A 15 12.50 1.16 -14.32
CA MET A 15 11.62 0.48 -15.28
C MET A 15 11.52 1.24 -16.60
N PHE A 16 11.46 2.57 -16.56
CA PHE A 16 11.43 3.40 -17.77
C PHE A 16 12.69 3.18 -18.63
N LYS A 17 13.85 3.02 -18.01
CA LYS A 17 15.11 2.74 -18.73
C LYS A 17 15.04 1.39 -19.45
N ILE A 18 14.46 0.39 -18.82
CA ILE A 18 14.31 -0.95 -19.41
C ILE A 18 13.27 -0.92 -20.54
N ILE A 19 12.15 -0.22 -20.35
CA ILE A 19 11.10 -0.07 -21.37
C ILE A 19 11.66 0.61 -22.62
N VAL A 20 12.45 1.66 -22.44
CA VAL A 20 13.08 2.40 -23.54
C VAL A 20 14.03 1.51 -24.34
N SER A 21 14.64 0.47 -23.73
CA SER A 21 15.47 -0.49 -24.43
C SER A 21 14.68 -1.38 -25.41
N GLY A 22 13.34 -1.41 -25.30
CA GLY A 22 12.48 -2.12 -26.25
C GLY A 22 12.31 -3.60 -26.01
N ASP A 23 12.65 -4.12 -24.83
CA ASP A 23 12.60 -5.55 -24.52
C ASP A 23 11.48 -5.84 -23.50
N GLU A 24 10.37 -6.43 -23.99
CA GLU A 24 9.22 -6.80 -23.18
C GLU A 24 9.57 -7.85 -22.12
N GLU A 25 10.32 -8.87 -22.48
CA GLU A 25 10.69 -9.96 -21.55
C GLU A 25 11.54 -9.44 -20.39
N LYS A 26 12.52 -8.58 -20.68
CA LYS A 26 13.34 -7.95 -19.62
C LYS A 26 12.50 -7.07 -18.71
N THR A 27 11.53 -6.36 -19.27
CA THR A 27 10.59 -5.55 -18.49
C THR A 27 9.76 -6.42 -17.55
N GLN A 28 9.22 -7.52 -18.05
CA GLN A 28 8.44 -8.46 -17.22
C GLN A 28 9.28 -9.10 -16.11
N GLU A 29 10.52 -9.46 -16.43
CA GLU A 29 11.47 -10.00 -15.45
C GLU A 29 11.79 -8.98 -14.35
N ALA A 30 12.02 -7.73 -14.73
CA ALA A 30 12.30 -6.66 -13.79
C ALA A 30 11.10 -6.38 -12.87
N ILE A 31 9.87 -6.43 -13.39
CA ILE A 31 8.65 -6.29 -12.60
C ILE A 31 8.54 -7.42 -11.57
N LYS A 32 8.79 -8.66 -12.00
CA LYS A 32 8.75 -9.83 -11.11
C LYS A 32 9.80 -9.73 -10.00
N MET A 33 11.02 -9.35 -10.34
CA MET A 33 12.10 -9.18 -9.37
C MET A 33 11.76 -8.07 -8.36
N PHE A 34 11.21 -6.97 -8.83
CA PHE A 34 10.78 -5.90 -7.92
C PHE A 34 9.63 -6.35 -7.02
N LYS A 35 8.68 -7.11 -7.54
CA LYS A 35 7.58 -7.66 -6.74
C LYS A 35 8.11 -8.52 -5.59
N ASP A 36 9.06 -9.39 -5.86
CA ASP A 36 9.66 -10.25 -4.84
C ASP A 36 10.40 -9.43 -3.79
N TYR A 37 11.16 -8.43 -4.20
CA TYR A 37 11.83 -7.51 -3.30
C TYR A 37 10.83 -6.71 -2.45
N PHE A 38 9.79 -6.17 -3.08
CA PHE A 38 8.73 -5.41 -2.43
C PHE A 38 8.09 -6.19 -1.28
N LYS A 39 7.84 -7.48 -1.49
CA LYS A 39 7.25 -8.35 -0.47
C LYS A 39 8.15 -8.57 0.74
N SER A 40 9.44 -8.33 0.61
CA SER A 40 10.40 -8.48 1.71
C SER A 40 10.53 -7.21 2.57
N LEU A 41 9.96 -6.09 2.13
CA LEU A 41 10.13 -4.80 2.78
C LEU A 41 9.15 -4.61 3.95
N PRO A 42 9.56 -3.84 4.98
CA PRO A 42 8.64 -3.53 6.09
C PRO A 42 7.51 -2.60 5.63
N PRO A 43 6.38 -2.57 6.36
CA PRO A 43 5.19 -1.79 5.98
C PRO A 43 5.48 -0.31 5.70
N ASP A 44 6.34 0.33 6.49
CA ASP A 44 6.64 1.75 6.33
C ASP A 44 7.35 2.10 5.03
N GLU A 45 8.04 1.15 4.40
CA GLU A 45 8.70 1.37 3.10
C GLU A 45 7.77 1.19 1.90
N ILE A 46 6.67 0.48 2.06
CA ILE A 46 5.73 0.19 0.97
C ILE A 46 4.38 0.90 1.11
N ALA A 47 4.13 1.56 2.22
CA ALA A 47 2.87 2.26 2.48
C ALA A 47 2.82 3.60 1.74
N PHE A 48 1.60 4.08 1.45
CA PHE A 48 1.36 5.34 0.80
C PHE A 48 1.55 6.52 1.77
N PRO A 49 2.43 7.50 1.48
CA PRO A 49 2.50 8.73 2.28
C PRO A 49 1.28 9.63 2.03
N ARG A 50 0.72 10.18 3.10
CA ARG A 50 -0.41 11.12 3.02
C ARG A 50 -0.35 12.12 4.17
N GLY A 51 -0.89 13.33 3.95
CA GLY A 51 -1.18 14.29 5.00
C GLY A 51 -2.59 14.10 5.53
N ILE A 52 -2.80 14.31 6.83
CA ILE A 52 -4.10 14.12 7.49
C ILE A 52 -4.80 15.45 7.67
N THR A 53 -6.08 15.50 7.26
CA THR A 53 -7.01 16.61 7.49
C THR A 53 -8.40 16.06 7.81
N ASP A 54 -9.23 16.90 8.43
CA ASP A 54 -10.66 16.62 8.64
C ASP A 54 -10.98 15.39 9.49
N MET A 55 -10.11 15.01 10.40
CA MET A 55 -10.37 13.85 11.27
C MET A 55 -11.68 14.00 12.06
N THR A 56 -11.94 15.19 12.60
CA THR A 56 -13.16 15.47 13.36
C THR A 56 -14.40 15.34 12.49
N LYS A 57 -14.35 15.81 11.25
CA LYS A 57 -15.46 15.70 10.29
C LYS A 57 -15.86 14.26 10.04
N TRP A 58 -14.89 13.35 9.94
CA TRP A 58 -15.12 11.97 9.57
C TRP A 58 -15.24 10.99 10.75
N SER A 59 -14.92 11.42 11.97
CA SER A 59 -15.02 10.56 13.15
C SER A 59 -16.47 10.29 13.54
N ASP A 60 -16.71 9.09 14.08
CA ASP A 60 -18.01 8.67 14.59
C ASP A 60 -17.81 7.92 15.91
N ARG A 61 -18.62 8.26 16.92
CA ARG A 61 -18.49 7.66 18.26
C ARG A 61 -18.80 6.18 18.31
N SER A 62 -19.78 5.73 17.52
CA SER A 62 -20.22 4.34 17.55
C SER A 62 -19.51 3.46 16.52
N ALA A 63 -19.24 4.00 15.33
CA ALA A 63 -18.68 3.26 14.19
C ALA A 63 -17.23 3.59 13.86
N VAL A 64 -16.56 4.42 14.67
CA VAL A 64 -15.21 4.94 14.50
C VAL A 64 -15.10 5.96 13.36
N TYR A 65 -15.66 5.68 12.19
CA TYR A 65 -15.66 6.58 11.04
C TYR A 65 -17.00 6.60 10.31
N LYS A 66 -17.26 7.67 9.58
CA LYS A 66 -18.49 7.85 8.80
C LYS A 66 -18.34 7.23 7.41
N LYS A 67 -19.48 6.94 6.78
CA LYS A 67 -19.52 6.50 5.38
C LYS A 67 -18.91 7.58 4.47
N GLY A 68 -18.08 7.15 3.52
CA GLY A 68 -17.43 8.06 2.58
C GLY A 68 -16.11 8.65 3.07
N THR A 69 -15.64 8.27 4.25
CA THR A 69 -14.33 8.70 4.77
C THR A 69 -13.22 8.32 3.80
N PRO A 70 -12.34 9.28 3.43
CA PRO A 70 -11.16 8.94 2.62
C PRO A 70 -10.32 7.84 3.28
N ILE A 71 -9.73 6.96 2.46
CA ILE A 71 -9.08 5.74 2.98
C ILE A 71 -7.98 6.03 3.99
N HIS A 72 -7.15 7.05 3.76
CA HIS A 72 -6.05 7.39 4.67
C HIS A 72 -6.55 7.97 5.99
N VAL A 73 -7.67 8.71 5.97
CA VAL A 73 -8.32 9.23 7.19
C VAL A 73 -8.99 8.09 7.95
N ARG A 74 -9.66 7.18 7.24
CA ARG A 74 -10.23 5.97 7.86
C ARG A 74 -9.15 5.17 8.57
N GLY A 75 -8.02 4.96 7.91
CA GLY A 75 -6.89 4.28 8.53
C GLY A 75 -6.36 4.98 9.77
N ALA A 76 -6.34 6.32 9.78
CA ALA A 76 -5.90 7.11 10.93
C ALA A 76 -6.86 6.99 12.11
N LEU A 77 -8.17 7.05 11.86
CA LEU A 77 -9.19 6.87 12.89
C LEU A 77 -9.14 5.45 13.48
N LEU A 78 -8.91 4.44 12.63
CA LEU A 78 -8.73 3.05 13.07
C LEU A 78 -7.46 2.88 13.91
N HIS A 79 -6.37 3.52 13.53
CA HIS A 79 -5.13 3.53 14.30
C HIS A 79 -5.38 4.06 15.72
N ASN A 80 -5.98 5.23 15.80
CA ASN A 80 -6.24 5.87 17.09
C ASN A 80 -7.18 5.03 17.97
N ASN A 81 -8.22 4.46 17.36
CA ASN A 81 -9.15 3.58 18.06
C ASN A 81 -8.44 2.33 18.62
N ARG A 82 -7.58 1.71 17.81
CA ARG A 82 -6.83 0.52 18.23
C ARG A 82 -5.83 0.85 19.34
N VAL A 83 -5.09 1.95 19.21
CA VAL A 83 -4.15 2.41 20.23
C VAL A 83 -4.89 2.63 21.57
N ARG A 84 -6.05 3.28 21.54
CA ARG A 84 -6.87 3.50 22.74
C ARG A 84 -7.39 2.19 23.32
N SER A 85 -7.90 1.30 22.48
CA SER A 85 -8.47 0.02 22.94
C SER A 85 -7.45 -0.87 23.62
N LEU A 86 -6.17 -0.75 23.24
CA LEU A 86 -5.06 -1.48 23.83
C LEU A 86 -4.33 -0.71 24.92
N ALA A 87 -4.84 0.48 25.30
CA ALA A 87 -4.24 1.37 26.30
C ALA A 87 -2.78 1.72 26.01
N LEU A 88 -2.47 2.00 24.74
CA LEU A 88 -1.11 2.28 24.26
C LEU A 88 -0.84 3.78 24.04
N GLU A 89 -1.71 4.69 24.50
CA GLU A 89 -1.58 6.14 24.25
C GLU A 89 -0.29 6.73 24.85
N LYS A 90 0.24 6.15 25.91
CA LYS A 90 1.51 6.58 26.50
C LYS A 90 2.72 6.19 25.67
N LYS A 91 2.60 5.13 24.86
CA LYS A 91 3.69 4.63 24.03
C LYS A 91 3.61 5.19 22.60
N TYR A 92 2.40 5.30 22.06
CA TYR A 92 2.17 5.74 20.68
C TYR A 92 1.28 6.96 20.66
N GLN A 93 1.77 8.02 20.04
CA GLN A 93 1.01 9.25 19.88
C GLN A 93 -0.17 9.04 18.92
N LEU A 94 -1.32 9.60 19.28
CA LEU A 94 -2.48 9.59 18.40
C LEU A 94 -2.23 10.49 17.19
N ILE A 95 -2.75 10.08 16.04
CA ILE A 95 -2.68 10.85 14.81
C ILE A 95 -3.62 12.04 14.92
N GLN A 96 -3.15 13.23 14.51
CA GLN A 96 -3.89 14.49 14.54
C GLN A 96 -3.91 15.15 13.17
N ASN A 97 -4.84 16.08 12.97
CA ASN A 97 -4.85 16.94 11.79
C ASN A 97 -3.50 17.64 11.63
N GLY A 98 -2.98 17.68 10.41
CA GLY A 98 -1.67 18.23 10.10
C GLY A 98 -0.54 17.22 10.12
N ASP A 99 -0.75 16.04 10.66
CA ASP A 99 0.27 14.99 10.70
C ASP A 99 0.51 14.41 9.31
N LYS A 100 1.75 13.99 9.08
CA LYS A 100 2.13 13.15 7.93
C LYS A 100 2.08 11.70 8.37
N ILE A 101 1.35 10.88 7.61
CA ILE A 101 1.18 9.46 7.90
C ILE A 101 1.45 8.63 6.65
N LYS A 102 1.41 7.34 6.84
CA LYS A 102 1.42 6.36 5.76
C LYS A 102 0.23 5.43 5.95
N PHE A 103 -0.38 4.97 4.84
CA PHE A 103 -1.43 3.97 4.93
C PHE A 103 -1.10 2.74 4.10
N ILE A 104 -1.60 1.59 4.54
CA ILE A 104 -1.33 0.31 3.91
C ILE A 104 -2.60 -0.55 3.91
N TYR A 105 -2.79 -1.31 2.84
CA TYR A 105 -3.92 -2.24 2.73
C TYR A 105 -3.68 -3.49 3.56
N LEU A 106 -4.75 -3.98 4.16
CA LEU A 106 -4.75 -5.19 4.98
C LEU A 106 -5.67 -6.26 4.37
N MET A 107 -5.28 -7.52 4.56
CA MET A 107 -6.16 -8.65 4.29
C MET A 107 -7.21 -8.75 5.38
N VAL A 108 -8.43 -9.14 5.00
CA VAL A 108 -9.50 -9.46 5.94
C VAL A 108 -9.85 -10.95 5.79
N PRO A 109 -10.27 -11.62 6.88
CA PRO A 109 -10.44 -11.10 8.24
C PRO A 109 -9.12 -10.81 8.95
N ASN A 110 -9.14 -9.85 9.88
CA ASN A 110 -8.02 -9.53 10.76
C ASN A 110 -8.53 -9.02 12.12
N VAL A 111 -7.63 -8.66 13.01
CA VAL A 111 -8.00 -8.30 14.39
C VAL A 111 -8.84 -7.03 14.53
N ILE A 112 -8.85 -6.17 13.53
CA ILE A 112 -9.70 -4.95 13.52
C ILE A 112 -10.85 -5.04 12.50
N GLN A 113 -10.93 -6.12 11.73
CA GLN A 113 -11.94 -6.37 10.69
C GLN A 113 -12.06 -5.23 9.68
N GLU A 114 -10.91 -4.65 9.29
CA GLU A 114 -10.82 -3.54 8.35
C GLU A 114 -9.69 -3.78 7.36
N ASN A 115 -9.82 -3.23 6.15
CA ASN A 115 -8.88 -3.47 5.05
C ASN A 115 -7.77 -2.40 4.92
N VAL A 116 -7.62 -1.53 5.89
CA VAL A 116 -6.63 -0.45 5.87
C VAL A 116 -6.21 -0.09 7.29
N ILE A 117 -4.97 0.37 7.42
CA ILE A 117 -4.45 1.01 8.62
C ILE A 117 -3.50 2.14 8.21
N SER A 118 -3.54 3.24 8.95
CA SER A 118 -2.56 4.32 8.83
C SER A 118 -1.68 4.37 10.07
N PHE A 119 -0.47 4.88 9.92
CA PHE A 119 0.47 4.98 11.05
C PHE A 119 1.45 6.14 10.79
N PRO A 120 1.95 6.82 11.85
CA PRO A 120 2.80 7.99 11.67
C PRO A 120 4.20 7.69 11.13
N GLY A 121 4.92 6.76 11.68
CA GLY A 121 6.29 6.41 11.28
C GLY A 121 6.40 4.94 10.91
N HIS A 122 6.21 4.09 11.89
CA HIS A 122 6.21 2.64 11.74
C HIS A 122 4.89 2.08 12.21
N LEU A 123 4.47 0.96 11.63
CA LEU A 123 3.29 0.25 12.10
C LEU A 123 3.62 -0.40 13.45
N PRO A 124 2.95 -0.01 14.56
CA PRO A 124 3.24 -0.59 15.86
C PRO A 124 2.95 -2.11 15.87
N GLU A 125 3.90 -2.90 16.34
CA GLU A 125 3.75 -4.36 16.40
C GLU A 125 2.63 -4.79 17.35
N GLU A 126 2.41 -4.02 18.42
CA GLU A 126 1.36 -4.29 19.40
C GLU A 126 -0.05 -4.23 18.80
N LEU A 127 -0.22 -3.57 17.65
CA LEU A 127 -1.52 -3.58 16.94
C LEU A 127 -1.83 -4.94 16.32
N GLU A 128 -0.84 -5.81 16.18
CA GLU A 128 -0.95 -7.18 15.65
C GLU A 128 -1.46 -7.24 14.21
N LEU A 129 -1.00 -6.28 13.36
CA LEU A 129 -1.46 -6.16 11.98
C LEU A 129 -0.42 -6.53 10.93
N HIS A 130 0.85 -6.71 11.30
CA HIS A 130 1.94 -6.98 10.35
C HIS A 130 1.67 -8.19 9.46
N LYS A 131 1.18 -9.28 10.03
CA LYS A 131 0.90 -10.52 9.27
C LYS A 131 -0.29 -10.39 8.32
N TYR A 132 -1.08 -9.32 8.43
CA TYR A 132 -2.24 -9.08 7.58
C TYR A 132 -1.98 -8.08 6.46
N VAL A 133 -0.75 -7.59 6.30
CA VAL A 133 -0.40 -6.69 5.21
C VAL A 133 -0.71 -7.37 3.88
N ASN A 134 -1.54 -6.71 3.05
CA ASN A 134 -1.90 -7.24 1.74
C ASN A 134 -0.86 -6.80 0.72
N HIS A 135 0.24 -7.53 0.65
CA HIS A 135 1.38 -7.21 -0.22
C HIS A 135 0.98 -7.19 -1.70
N ASP A 136 0.13 -8.12 -2.14
CA ASP A 136 -0.31 -8.19 -3.53
C ASP A 136 -1.13 -6.96 -3.92
N LEU A 137 -2.12 -6.59 -3.12
CA LEU A 137 -2.92 -5.40 -3.38
C LEU A 137 -2.08 -4.12 -3.25
N GLN A 138 -1.19 -4.07 -2.24
CA GLN A 138 -0.30 -2.93 -2.05
C GLN A 138 0.61 -2.73 -3.27
N PHE A 139 1.20 -3.80 -3.79
CA PHE A 139 2.03 -3.78 -4.99
C PHE A 139 1.23 -3.33 -6.22
N GLU A 140 0.02 -3.87 -6.39
CA GLU A 140 -0.88 -3.49 -7.47
C GLU A 140 -1.15 -1.98 -7.47
N LYS A 141 -1.52 -1.43 -6.30
CA LYS A 141 -1.89 -0.02 -6.17
C LYS A 141 -0.70 0.94 -6.25
N THR A 142 0.45 0.56 -5.69
CA THR A 142 1.63 1.44 -5.63
C THR A 142 2.46 1.43 -6.91
N PHE A 143 2.50 0.32 -7.61
CA PHE A 143 3.43 0.12 -8.73
C PHE A 143 2.77 -0.43 -9.99
N LEU A 144 2.04 -1.53 -9.89
CA LEU A 144 1.56 -2.26 -11.06
C LEU A 144 0.53 -1.47 -11.86
N ASP A 145 -0.48 -0.87 -11.21
CA ASP A 145 -1.49 -0.06 -11.89
C ASP A 145 -0.87 1.11 -12.66
N PRO A 146 0.02 1.93 -12.07
CA PRO A 146 0.69 2.99 -12.81
C PRO A 146 1.53 2.50 -13.99
N ILE A 147 2.28 1.40 -13.83
CA ILE A 147 3.13 0.89 -14.92
C ILE A 147 2.30 0.27 -16.04
N LYS A 148 1.17 -0.36 -15.73
CA LYS A 148 0.27 -0.94 -16.73
C LYS A 148 -0.27 0.09 -17.70
N ILE A 149 -0.52 1.30 -17.26
CA ILE A 149 -0.98 2.38 -18.14
C ILE A 149 0.04 2.60 -19.27
N ILE A 150 1.32 2.59 -18.93
CA ILE A 150 2.41 2.78 -19.88
C ILE A 150 2.58 1.56 -20.78
N LEU A 151 2.55 0.36 -20.21
CA LEU A 151 2.70 -0.89 -20.96
C LEU A 151 1.56 -1.11 -21.92
N ASP A 152 0.32 -0.81 -21.52
CA ASP A 152 -0.85 -0.91 -22.37
C ASP A 152 -0.73 0.03 -23.59
N ALA A 153 -0.19 1.23 -23.40
CA ALA A 153 0.01 2.21 -24.47
C ALA A 153 0.97 1.71 -25.55
N ILE A 154 1.92 0.83 -25.21
CA ILE A 154 2.87 0.25 -26.17
C ILE A 154 2.55 -1.21 -26.51
N GLY A 155 1.41 -1.73 -26.06
CA GLY A 155 0.95 -3.09 -26.38
C GLY A 155 1.66 -4.20 -25.64
N TRP A 156 2.30 -3.90 -24.50
CA TRP A 156 3.01 -4.88 -23.68
C TRP A 156 2.17 -5.32 -22.48
N ALA A 157 2.35 -6.57 -22.05
CA ALA A 157 1.78 -7.09 -20.81
C ALA A 157 2.81 -7.01 -19.69
N ALA A 158 2.33 -6.78 -18.46
CA ALA A 158 3.18 -6.73 -17.26
C ALA A 158 3.69 -8.13 -16.86
N GLU A 159 2.95 -9.18 -17.22
CA GLU A 159 3.29 -10.58 -16.98
C GLU A 159 3.28 -11.35 -18.28
N PRO A 160 4.11 -12.43 -18.40
CA PRO A 160 4.06 -13.30 -19.56
C PRO A 160 2.65 -13.85 -19.76
N ARG A 161 2.17 -13.83 -21.01
CA ARG A 161 0.88 -14.43 -21.35
C ARG A 161 0.97 -15.94 -21.17
N ALA A 162 -0.06 -16.54 -20.58
CA ALA A 162 -0.17 -18.00 -20.51
C ALA A 162 -0.21 -18.57 -21.93
N ASP A 163 0.75 -19.42 -22.26
CA ASP A 163 0.72 -20.19 -23.49
C ASP A 163 -0.25 -21.35 -23.31
N LEU A 164 -1.24 -21.46 -24.19
CA LEU A 164 -2.20 -22.56 -24.18
C LEU A 164 -1.52 -23.94 -24.23
N GLN A 165 -0.36 -24.02 -24.88
CA GLN A 165 0.43 -25.26 -24.93
C GLN A 165 0.89 -25.74 -23.56
N GLN A 166 1.12 -24.82 -22.62
CA GLN A 166 1.53 -25.18 -21.25
C GLN A 166 0.43 -25.89 -20.46
N PHE A 167 -0.82 -25.79 -20.89
CA PHE A 167 -1.95 -26.45 -20.23
C PHE A 167 -2.24 -27.85 -20.80
N PHE A 168 -1.68 -28.17 -21.95
CA PHE A 168 -1.97 -29.44 -22.65
C PHE A 168 -0.78 -30.41 -22.67
N PHE A 169 0.38 -30.00 -22.21
CA PHE A 169 1.59 -30.84 -22.20
C PHE A 169 2.24 -30.92 -20.83
#